data_5a00c90eb94924e323d6aa72296204d0
#
_entry.id   5a00c90eb94924e323d6aa72296204d0
#
_cell.length_a   1.000
_cell.length_b   1.000
_cell.length_c   1.000
_cell.angle_alpha   90.00
_cell.angle_beta   90.00
_cell.angle_gamma   90.00
#
_symmetry.space_group_name_H-M   'P 1'
#
loop_
_entity.id
_entity.type
_entity.pdbx_description
1 polymer ?
#
loop_
_entity_poly.entity_id
_entity_poly.type
_entity_poly.pdbx_seq_one_letter_code
_entity_poly.pdbx_strand_id
1 'polypeptide(L)'
;MLRKIRLTLATLFFALITLLFLDFTGTIHAWFGWLAKIQFLPALLALNVGVVVALLLLTFVFGRVYCSVICPLGVFQDVISWISGKRKKMNMRFSYSPAIAWLRYGVLILFVILLVAGIHSAVALLAPYSAYGRIANNMFLPVYQWGNNLLAYFAERADSYAFYTVDVWVKSVSTFVVAVLTFVVVAVLAWRNGRTYCNTICPVGTFLGFVARFSLFRPVIDTDKCKNCNLCARKCKASCINVKEHTIDYSRCVSCMDCLDNCKHDALHYKYAYAKKEEGKNAADASRRGFFSAVGVVAATAALNAQEKQQKALRQYQKNQTKRTDTRVELPTDKKEVEQKVDGGLADIEPKLAPERLTPLTPPGSLGIGNFAQHCTACQLCVSACPNGVLRPSTKLENFMQPEMSYERGYCRPECVKCSEVCPTGAIKLITRADKSAIQIGHAVTIHKNCIPVTDGVECGNCERHCPTEAIKMIPVDKNNPDSPKKPIVNEEKCIGCGACENLCPARPYSAIYVEGHERHREI
;
A
#
# COMPACT_ATOMS: atom_id res chain seq x y z
N MET A 1 20.60 27.99 5.82
CA MET A 1 19.12 28.21 5.89
C MET A 1 18.34 27.12 5.14
N LEU A 2 18.58 26.88 3.85
CA LEU A 2 17.85 25.91 3.01
C LEU A 2 17.82 24.48 3.56
N ARG A 3 18.95 23.98 4.08
CA ARG A 3 19.04 22.64 4.70
C ARG A 3 18.13 22.51 5.92
N LYS A 4 18.06 23.53 6.78
CA LYS A 4 17.21 23.53 7.97
C LYS A 4 15.72 23.44 7.56
N ILE A 5 15.29 24.29 6.62
CA ILE A 5 13.90 24.29 6.08
C ILE A 5 13.56 22.91 5.50
N ARG A 6 14.42 22.35 4.65
CA ARG A 6 14.25 21.02 4.08
C ARG A 6 14.13 19.95 5.17
N LEU A 7 14.97 19.99 6.19
CA LEU A 7 14.97 18.98 7.26
C LEU A 7 13.67 19.06 8.08
N THR A 8 13.24 20.28 8.45
CA THR A 8 11.97 20.48 9.18
C THR A 8 10.77 19.98 8.38
N LEU A 9 10.70 20.32 7.08
CA LEU A 9 9.63 19.81 6.22
C LEU A 9 9.69 18.29 6.07
N ALA A 10 10.86 17.71 5.88
CA ALA A 10 11.02 16.26 5.74
C ALA A 10 10.60 15.50 7.01
N THR A 11 10.95 16.00 8.19
CA THR A 11 10.53 15.38 9.47
C THR A 11 9.04 15.51 9.68
N LEU A 12 8.44 16.65 9.33
CA LEU A 12 6.99 16.86 9.42
C LEU A 12 6.22 15.91 8.49
N PHE A 13 6.59 15.87 7.20
CA PHE A 13 5.95 14.97 6.24
C PHE A 13 6.11 13.49 6.62
N PHE A 14 7.30 13.12 7.05
CA PHE A 14 7.59 11.74 7.48
C PHE A 14 6.76 11.34 8.69
N ALA A 15 6.70 12.21 9.72
CA ALA A 15 5.91 11.94 10.92
C ALA A 15 4.42 11.83 10.59
N LEU A 16 3.86 12.78 9.83
CA LEU A 16 2.45 12.76 9.45
C LEU A 16 2.09 11.53 8.59
N ILE A 17 2.92 11.18 7.59
CA ILE A 17 2.67 9.98 6.77
C ILE A 17 2.79 8.70 7.61
N THR A 18 3.74 8.63 8.56
CA THR A 18 3.85 7.49 9.46
C THR A 18 2.61 7.39 10.34
N LEU A 19 2.15 8.49 10.91
CA LEU A 19 0.94 8.53 11.73
C LEU A 19 -0.31 8.10 10.94
N LEU A 20 -0.41 8.41 9.64
CA LEU A 20 -1.51 7.90 8.81
C LEU A 20 -1.55 6.35 8.76
N PHE A 21 -0.40 5.68 8.74
CA PHE A 21 -0.34 4.21 8.79
C PHE A 21 -0.60 3.65 10.19
N LEU A 22 -0.38 4.43 11.24
CA LEU A 22 -0.62 4.04 12.63
C LEU A 22 -2.01 4.40 13.13
N ASP A 23 -2.75 5.20 12.36
CA ASP A 23 -4.07 5.71 12.72
C ASP A 23 -5.15 4.63 12.58
N PHE A 24 -5.44 3.92 13.66
CA PHE A 24 -6.55 2.98 13.76
C PHE A 24 -7.87 3.65 14.18
N THR A 25 -7.83 4.92 14.61
CA THR A 25 -9.02 5.71 15.00
C THR A 25 -9.67 6.41 13.81
N GLY A 26 -8.88 6.75 12.78
CA GLY A 26 -9.31 7.49 11.60
C GLY A 26 -9.32 9.01 11.77
N THR A 27 -8.86 9.53 12.92
CA THR A 27 -8.83 10.97 13.19
C THR A 27 -7.78 11.70 12.36
N ILE A 28 -6.58 11.13 12.22
CA ILE A 28 -5.49 11.72 11.44
C ILE A 28 -5.80 11.69 9.95
N HIS A 29 -6.47 10.65 9.48
CA HIS A 29 -6.91 10.55 8.08
C HIS A 29 -7.88 11.66 7.68
N ALA A 30 -8.76 12.10 8.56
CA ALA A 30 -9.71 13.17 8.29
C ALA A 30 -9.01 14.49 7.92
N TRP A 31 -7.88 14.79 8.56
CA TRP A 31 -7.14 16.05 8.35
C TRP A 31 -6.00 15.93 7.33
N PHE A 32 -5.28 14.81 7.35
CA PHE A 32 -4.01 14.64 6.62
C PHE A 32 -4.04 13.54 5.56
N GLY A 33 -5.20 12.91 5.28
CA GLY A 33 -5.34 11.84 4.29
C GLY A 33 -4.89 12.24 2.86
N TRP A 34 -4.91 13.53 2.53
CA TRP A 34 -4.41 14.05 1.26
C TRP A 34 -2.90 13.78 1.05
N LEU A 35 -2.11 13.62 2.13
CA LEU A 35 -0.68 13.30 2.04
C LEU A 35 -0.40 11.94 1.37
N ALA A 36 -1.30 10.99 1.51
CA ALA A 36 -1.22 9.72 0.80
C ALA A 36 -1.51 9.89 -0.71
N LYS A 37 -2.45 10.79 -1.06
CA LYS A 37 -2.88 11.05 -2.43
C LYS A 37 -1.85 11.84 -3.26
N ILE A 38 -0.96 12.60 -2.63
CA ILE A 38 0.13 13.32 -3.33
C ILE A 38 1.38 12.46 -3.59
N GLN A 39 1.37 11.19 -3.22
CA GLN A 39 2.48 10.30 -3.55
C GLN A 39 2.52 10.00 -5.04
N PHE A 40 3.70 10.01 -5.66
CA PHE A 40 3.86 9.99 -7.11
C PHE A 40 3.13 8.83 -7.80
N LEU A 41 3.38 7.59 -7.38
CA LEU A 41 2.75 6.41 -8.00
C LEU A 41 1.24 6.31 -7.70
N PRO A 42 0.77 6.49 -6.46
CA PRO A 42 -0.65 6.61 -6.19
C PRO A 42 -1.37 7.67 -7.02
N ALA A 43 -0.80 8.88 -7.13
CA ALA A 43 -1.37 9.95 -7.94
C ALA A 43 -1.44 9.60 -9.44
N LEU A 44 -0.42 8.90 -9.95
CA LEU A 44 -0.38 8.42 -11.33
C LEU A 44 -1.48 7.40 -11.61
N LEU A 45 -1.66 6.41 -10.72
CA LEU A 45 -2.69 5.38 -10.86
C LEU A 45 -4.12 5.92 -10.65
N ALA A 46 -4.26 6.91 -9.76
CA ALA A 46 -5.53 7.63 -9.57
C ALA A 46 -5.87 8.57 -10.74
N LEU A 47 -5.00 8.66 -11.77
CA LEU A 47 -5.11 9.60 -12.90
C LEU A 47 -5.24 11.07 -12.43
N ASN A 48 -4.66 11.40 -11.30
CA ASN A 48 -4.65 12.78 -10.79
C ASN A 48 -3.57 13.59 -11.51
N VAL A 49 -3.88 14.01 -12.72
CA VAL A 49 -2.97 14.74 -13.62
C VAL A 49 -2.41 16.00 -12.95
N GLY A 50 -3.23 16.73 -12.19
CA GLY A 50 -2.81 17.96 -11.52
C GLY A 50 -1.67 17.72 -10.53
N VAL A 51 -1.78 16.69 -9.68
CA VAL A 51 -0.72 16.31 -8.72
C VAL A 51 0.53 15.82 -9.44
N VAL A 52 0.38 14.97 -10.46
CA VAL A 52 1.53 14.45 -11.23
C VAL A 52 2.29 15.60 -11.89
N VAL A 53 1.60 16.51 -12.56
CA VAL A 53 2.20 17.71 -13.19
C VAL A 53 2.87 18.59 -12.14
N ALA A 54 2.22 18.84 -11.01
CA ALA A 54 2.81 19.63 -9.93
C ALA A 54 4.11 19.02 -9.39
N LEU A 55 4.16 17.68 -9.20
CA LEU A 55 5.37 16.98 -8.77
C LEU A 55 6.49 16.99 -9.82
N LEU A 56 6.15 16.91 -11.11
CA LEU A 56 7.09 17.04 -12.21
C LEU A 56 7.64 18.47 -12.29
N LEU A 57 6.80 19.48 -12.18
CA LEU A 57 7.21 20.89 -12.13
C LEU A 57 8.09 21.17 -10.91
N LEU A 58 7.71 20.66 -9.72
CA LEU A 58 8.54 20.75 -8.52
C LEU A 58 9.94 20.15 -8.75
N THR A 59 9.99 18.99 -9.42
CA THR A 59 11.26 18.33 -9.75
C THR A 59 12.05 19.09 -10.81
N PHE A 60 11.38 19.65 -11.81
CA PHE A 60 12.00 20.46 -12.85
C PHE A 60 12.55 21.79 -12.29
N VAL A 61 11.86 22.41 -11.36
CA VAL A 61 12.31 23.68 -10.77
C VAL A 61 13.42 23.43 -9.72
N PHE A 62 13.20 22.55 -8.76
CA PHE A 62 14.06 22.41 -7.58
C PHE A 62 14.86 21.10 -7.53
N GLY A 63 14.85 20.29 -8.57
CA GLY A 63 15.45 18.96 -8.54
C GLY A 63 14.61 17.97 -7.72
N ARG A 64 15.20 16.86 -7.31
CA ARG A 64 14.50 15.73 -6.65
C ARG A 64 14.09 16.00 -5.19
N VAL A 65 13.50 17.18 -4.92
CA VAL A 65 13.00 17.56 -3.60
C VAL A 65 11.92 16.59 -3.11
N TYR A 66 11.07 16.07 -4.01
CA TYR A 66 10.10 15.03 -3.68
C TYR A 66 10.74 13.85 -2.91
N CYS A 67 11.87 13.33 -3.41
CA CYS A 67 12.56 12.19 -2.77
C CYS A 67 13.20 12.53 -1.41
N SER A 68 13.45 13.80 -1.13
CA SER A 68 14.11 14.24 0.10
C SER A 68 13.17 14.82 1.15
N VAL A 69 11.91 15.13 0.78
CA VAL A 69 10.94 15.76 1.68
C VAL A 69 9.64 14.95 1.75
N ILE A 70 9.04 14.61 0.60
CA ILE A 70 7.69 14.06 0.54
C ILE A 70 7.69 12.51 0.62
N CYS A 71 8.65 11.85 -0.04
CA CYS A 71 8.69 10.38 -0.08
C CYS A 71 9.11 9.78 1.27
N PRO A 72 8.25 9.02 1.97
CA PRO A 72 8.55 8.50 3.30
C PRO A 72 9.71 7.50 3.29
N LEU A 73 9.81 6.62 2.29
CA LEU A 73 10.94 5.69 2.18
C LEU A 73 12.25 6.41 1.97
N GLY A 74 12.22 7.54 1.26
CA GLY A 74 13.39 8.38 1.08
C GLY A 74 13.85 9.02 2.38
N VAL A 75 12.95 9.63 3.14
CA VAL A 75 13.28 10.23 4.45
C VAL A 75 13.71 9.17 5.44
N PHE A 76 13.08 8.00 5.43
CA PHE A 76 13.48 6.84 6.25
C PHE A 76 14.94 6.44 6.05
N GLN A 77 15.42 6.39 4.78
CA GLN A 77 16.84 6.16 4.50
C GLN A 77 17.75 7.28 5.07
N ASP A 78 17.29 8.54 5.06
CA ASP A 78 18.03 9.65 5.68
C ASP A 78 18.15 9.47 7.20
N VAL A 79 17.09 9.02 7.87
CA VAL A 79 17.08 8.75 9.31
C VAL A 79 18.10 7.64 9.65
N ILE A 80 18.04 6.50 8.95
CA ILE A 80 19.00 5.39 9.16
C ILE A 80 20.43 5.84 8.89
N SER A 81 20.64 6.58 7.80
CA SER A 81 21.94 7.13 7.44
C SER A 81 22.47 8.11 8.48
N TRP A 82 21.60 8.91 9.09
CA TRP A 82 21.98 9.83 10.16
C TRP A 82 22.38 9.08 11.44
N ILE A 83 21.60 8.05 11.84
CA ILE A 83 21.93 7.21 13.00
C ILE A 83 23.30 6.53 12.81
N SER A 84 23.53 5.96 11.62
CA SER A 84 24.82 5.36 11.27
C SER A 84 25.98 6.38 11.32
N GLY A 85 25.72 7.63 10.91
CA GLY A 85 26.71 8.72 10.92
C GLY A 85 27.12 9.23 12.30
N LYS A 86 26.37 8.91 13.38
CA LYS A 86 26.74 9.25 14.76
C LYS A 86 27.94 8.45 15.28
N ARG A 87 28.28 7.32 14.65
CA ARG A 87 29.50 6.57 14.99
C ARG A 87 30.74 7.35 14.58
N LYS A 88 31.71 7.57 15.48
CA LYS A 88 32.93 8.36 15.26
C LYS A 88 33.69 7.96 13.99
N LYS A 89 33.74 6.65 13.65
CA LYS A 89 34.44 6.12 12.46
C LYS A 89 33.65 6.35 11.14
N MET A 90 32.39 6.71 11.18
CA MET A 90 31.50 6.77 10.02
C MET A 90 31.07 8.19 9.61
N ASN A 91 31.62 9.22 10.25
CA ASN A 91 31.19 10.61 10.05
C ASN A 91 31.51 11.17 8.64
N MET A 92 32.51 10.60 7.93
CA MET A 92 32.89 11.01 6.56
C MET A 92 33.05 9.79 5.64
N ARG A 93 31.95 9.04 5.46
CA ARG A 93 31.99 7.69 4.87
C ARG A 93 31.70 7.62 3.39
N PHE A 94 31.11 8.67 2.81
CA PHE A 94 30.72 8.65 1.40
C PHE A 94 31.87 9.05 0.50
N SER A 95 31.86 8.52 -0.71
CA SER A 95 32.75 8.89 -1.80
C SER A 95 31.95 8.94 -3.10
N TYR A 96 32.47 9.60 -4.10
CA TYR A 96 31.89 9.53 -5.43
C TYR A 96 31.92 8.07 -5.96
N SER A 97 30.83 7.64 -6.52
CA SER A 97 30.74 6.39 -7.28
C SER A 97 30.02 6.64 -8.62
N PRO A 98 30.43 6.00 -9.72
CA PRO A 98 29.71 6.11 -10.97
C PRO A 98 28.29 5.52 -10.85
N ALA A 99 27.39 6.01 -11.67
CA ALA A 99 26.03 5.47 -11.70
C ALA A 99 26.01 4.08 -12.37
N ILE A 100 25.33 3.11 -11.73
CA ILE A 100 25.07 1.79 -12.34
C ILE A 100 23.88 1.95 -13.30
N ALA A 101 24.15 2.53 -14.49
CA ALA A 101 23.10 2.94 -15.40
C ALA A 101 22.22 1.77 -15.89
N TRP A 102 22.83 0.62 -16.21
CA TRP A 102 22.12 -0.56 -16.68
C TRP A 102 21.09 -1.07 -15.64
N LEU A 103 21.44 -1.09 -14.36
CA LEU A 103 20.55 -1.52 -13.29
C LEU A 103 19.40 -0.54 -13.10
N ARG A 104 19.68 0.77 -13.08
CA ARG A 104 18.67 1.84 -12.91
C ARG A 104 17.62 1.80 -14.00
N TYR A 105 18.07 1.80 -15.26
CA TYR A 105 17.16 1.83 -16.40
C TYR A 105 16.53 0.46 -16.64
N GLY A 106 17.25 -0.64 -16.38
CA GLY A 106 16.70 -1.99 -16.46
C GLY A 106 15.54 -2.20 -15.48
N VAL A 107 15.69 -1.78 -14.22
CA VAL A 107 14.58 -1.83 -13.22
C VAL A 107 13.43 -0.90 -13.61
N LEU A 108 13.70 0.28 -14.15
CA LEU A 108 12.65 1.19 -14.63
C LEU A 108 11.88 0.58 -15.80
N ILE A 109 12.56 0.00 -16.78
CA ILE A 109 11.92 -0.67 -17.93
C ILE A 109 11.09 -1.87 -17.45
N LEU A 110 11.66 -2.72 -16.58
CA LEU A 110 10.94 -3.83 -15.99
C LEU A 110 9.69 -3.35 -15.25
N PHE A 111 9.79 -2.29 -14.46
CA PHE A 111 8.66 -1.70 -13.74
C PHE A 111 7.56 -1.22 -14.69
N VAL A 112 7.93 -0.56 -15.79
CA VAL A 112 6.96 -0.11 -16.81
C VAL A 112 6.31 -1.30 -17.52
N ILE A 113 7.08 -2.33 -17.85
CA ILE A 113 6.55 -3.57 -18.45
C ILE A 113 5.54 -4.23 -17.50
N LEU A 114 5.88 -4.39 -16.22
CA LEU A 114 5.00 -4.97 -15.20
C LEU A 114 3.72 -4.14 -15.01
N LEU A 115 3.84 -2.81 -15.05
CA LEU A 115 2.71 -1.89 -14.94
C LEU A 115 1.76 -2.05 -16.14
N VAL A 116 2.30 -2.10 -17.36
CA VAL A 116 1.52 -2.28 -18.60
C VAL A 116 0.94 -3.69 -18.69
N ALA A 117 1.69 -4.71 -18.25
CA ALA A 117 1.22 -6.09 -18.19
C ALA A 117 0.12 -6.31 -17.13
N GLY A 118 -0.10 -5.35 -16.21
CA GLY A 118 -1.10 -5.45 -15.15
C GLY A 118 -0.68 -6.33 -13.96
N ILE A 119 0.62 -6.63 -13.81
CA ILE A 119 1.17 -7.44 -12.70
C ILE A 119 1.47 -6.50 -11.51
N HIS A 120 0.40 -5.97 -10.91
CA HIS A 120 0.52 -4.92 -9.89
C HIS A 120 1.10 -5.42 -8.56
N SER A 121 1.06 -6.71 -8.25
CA SER A 121 1.74 -7.32 -7.11
C SER A 121 3.26 -7.13 -7.19
N ALA A 122 3.86 -7.32 -8.36
CA ALA A 122 5.29 -7.07 -8.59
C ALA A 122 5.61 -5.56 -8.61
N VAL A 123 4.73 -4.73 -9.20
CA VAL A 123 4.82 -3.26 -9.13
C VAL A 123 4.84 -2.78 -7.67
N ALA A 124 3.99 -3.36 -6.81
CA ALA A 124 3.90 -3.02 -5.39
C ALA A 124 5.21 -3.31 -4.63
N LEU A 125 5.98 -4.32 -5.00
CA LEU A 125 7.28 -4.62 -4.39
C LEU A 125 8.29 -3.48 -4.62
N LEU A 126 8.30 -2.91 -5.83
CA LEU A 126 9.26 -1.88 -6.24
C LEU A 126 8.79 -0.46 -5.88
N ALA A 127 7.50 -0.26 -5.65
CA ALA A 127 6.91 1.03 -5.34
C ALA A 127 7.36 1.56 -3.96
N PRO A 128 8.00 2.73 -3.86
CA PRO A 128 8.59 3.20 -2.61
C PRO A 128 7.55 3.49 -1.53
N TYR A 129 6.38 4.03 -1.89
CA TYR A 129 5.29 4.30 -0.95
C TYR A 129 4.68 3.01 -0.41
N SER A 130 4.47 2.01 -1.27
CA SER A 130 3.94 0.70 -0.88
C SER A 130 4.92 -0.08 -0.01
N ALA A 131 6.22 -0.03 -0.34
CA ALA A 131 7.27 -0.62 0.47
C ALA A 131 7.30 -0.03 1.89
N TYR A 132 7.20 1.31 1.99
CA TYR A 132 7.12 1.98 3.30
C TYR A 132 5.84 1.63 4.05
N GLY A 133 4.68 1.62 3.38
CA GLY A 133 3.39 1.28 3.98
C GLY A 133 3.38 -0.13 4.58
N ARG A 134 3.97 -1.12 3.87
CA ARG A 134 4.13 -2.48 4.41
C ARG A 134 5.02 -2.51 5.66
N ILE A 135 6.13 -1.79 5.65
CA ILE A 135 7.01 -1.66 6.84
C ILE A 135 6.22 -1.04 8.00
N ALA A 136 5.54 0.07 7.76
CA ALA A 136 4.78 0.77 8.79
C ALA A 136 3.65 -0.08 9.38
N ASN A 137 2.85 -0.74 8.52
CA ASN A 137 1.71 -1.54 8.95
C ASN A 137 2.11 -2.86 9.65
N ASN A 138 3.21 -3.50 9.22
CA ASN A 138 3.60 -4.81 9.77
C ASN A 138 4.62 -4.71 10.91
N MET A 139 5.39 -3.63 11.01
CA MET A 139 6.42 -3.49 12.05
C MET A 139 6.11 -2.35 13.03
N PHE A 140 5.72 -1.15 12.54
CA PHE A 140 5.53 -0.01 13.44
C PHE A 140 4.14 -0.03 14.09
N LEU A 141 3.10 -0.42 13.37
CA LEU A 141 1.74 -0.48 13.90
C LEU A 141 1.60 -1.44 15.09
N PRO A 142 2.12 -2.69 15.06
CA PRO A 142 2.07 -3.57 16.24
C PRO A 142 2.79 -2.99 17.45
N VAL A 143 3.96 -2.36 17.25
CA VAL A 143 4.70 -1.70 18.35
C VAL A 143 3.91 -0.54 18.92
N TYR A 144 3.27 0.26 18.08
CA TYR A 144 2.40 1.36 18.50
C TYR A 144 1.18 0.85 19.27
N GLN A 145 0.54 -0.23 18.80
CA GLN A 145 -0.60 -0.87 19.48
C GLN A 145 -0.21 -1.47 20.83
N TRP A 146 0.96 -2.09 20.96
CA TRP A 146 1.48 -2.54 22.26
C TRP A 146 1.73 -1.37 23.21
N GLY A 147 2.28 -0.26 22.70
CA GLY A 147 2.41 0.98 23.49
C GLY A 147 1.07 1.52 23.95
N ASN A 148 0.05 1.52 23.09
CA ASN A 148 -1.31 1.90 23.44
C ASN A 148 -1.92 0.96 24.52
N ASN A 149 -1.74 -0.35 24.36
CA ASN A 149 -2.24 -1.33 25.35
C ASN A 149 -1.56 -1.19 26.70
N LEU A 150 -0.28 -0.83 26.72
CA LEU A 150 0.42 -0.51 27.96
C LEU A 150 -0.17 0.75 28.63
N LEU A 151 -0.48 1.80 27.84
CA LEU A 151 -1.15 3.00 28.36
C LEU A 151 -2.58 2.69 28.84
N ALA A 152 -3.32 1.84 28.10
CA ALA A 152 -4.64 1.39 28.49
C ALA A 152 -4.63 0.67 29.86
N TYR A 153 -3.64 -0.21 30.07
CA TYR A 153 -3.45 -0.91 31.36
C TYR A 153 -3.23 0.05 32.55
N PHE A 154 -2.44 1.12 32.36
CA PHE A 154 -2.26 2.13 33.40
C PHE A 154 -3.47 3.05 33.57
N ALA A 155 -4.14 3.40 32.48
CA ALA A 155 -5.34 4.24 32.50
C ALA A 155 -6.50 3.55 33.24
N GLU A 156 -6.72 2.25 32.97
CA GLU A 156 -7.75 1.45 33.65
C GLU A 156 -7.53 1.40 35.17
N ARG A 157 -6.26 1.29 35.65
CA ARG A 157 -5.91 1.35 37.06
C ARG A 157 -6.11 2.73 37.69
N ALA A 158 -6.14 3.79 36.89
CA ALA A 158 -6.42 5.16 37.31
C ALA A 158 -7.89 5.56 37.06
N ASP A 159 -8.79 4.58 36.88
CA ASP A 159 -10.22 4.75 36.56
C ASP A 159 -10.46 5.67 35.35
N SER A 160 -9.55 5.69 34.39
CA SER A 160 -9.63 6.49 33.18
C SER A 160 -9.81 5.61 31.94
N TYR A 161 -10.84 5.88 31.16
CA TYR A 161 -11.12 5.17 29.88
C TYR A 161 -10.62 5.93 28.64
N ALA A 162 -9.59 6.77 28.81
CA ALA A 162 -9.00 7.52 27.70
C ALA A 162 -8.29 6.63 26.67
N PHE A 163 -7.81 5.47 27.08
CA PHE A 163 -7.18 4.46 26.25
C PHE A 163 -7.94 3.13 26.38
N TYR A 164 -8.07 2.41 25.27
CA TYR A 164 -8.69 1.08 25.25
C TYR A 164 -7.74 0.05 24.63
N THR A 165 -7.89 -1.20 25.04
CA THR A 165 -7.08 -2.30 24.53
C THR A 165 -7.44 -2.65 23.09
N VAL A 166 -6.43 -2.91 22.27
CA VAL A 166 -6.57 -3.28 20.87
C VAL A 166 -5.88 -4.62 20.63
N ASP A 167 -6.53 -5.54 19.93
CA ASP A 167 -5.92 -6.82 19.56
C ASP A 167 -4.77 -6.64 18.58
N VAL A 168 -3.59 -7.12 19.00
CA VAL A 168 -2.38 -7.10 18.16
C VAL A 168 -2.14 -8.48 17.59
N TRP A 169 -2.25 -8.60 16.27
CA TRP A 169 -2.06 -9.87 15.57
C TRP A 169 -1.40 -9.69 14.20
N VAL A 170 -0.75 -10.75 13.72
CA VAL A 170 -0.12 -10.76 12.39
C VAL A 170 -1.18 -11.03 11.32
N LYS A 171 -1.46 -10.04 10.49
CA LYS A 171 -2.53 -10.10 9.47
C LYS A 171 -2.22 -11.07 8.32
N SER A 172 -0.92 -11.24 7.97
CA SER A 172 -0.43 -12.18 6.96
C SER A 172 1.05 -12.42 7.17
N VAL A 173 1.45 -13.67 7.41
CA VAL A 173 2.85 -14.05 7.66
C VAL A 173 3.74 -13.78 6.45
N SER A 174 3.28 -14.11 5.25
CA SER A 174 4.03 -13.88 4.01
C SER A 174 4.31 -12.39 3.78
N THR A 175 3.33 -11.54 4.01
CA THR A 175 3.50 -10.08 3.89
C THR A 175 4.41 -9.53 4.98
N PHE A 176 4.34 -10.05 6.19
CA PHE A 176 5.25 -9.70 7.28
C PHE A 176 6.70 -10.01 6.92
N VAL A 177 6.97 -11.22 6.40
CA VAL A 177 8.32 -11.63 5.94
C VAL A 177 8.84 -10.68 4.85
N VAL A 178 8.01 -10.34 3.86
CA VAL A 178 8.37 -9.38 2.79
C VAL A 178 8.65 -8.00 3.37
N ALA A 179 7.86 -7.54 4.35
CA ALA A 179 8.06 -6.24 5.00
C ALA A 179 9.40 -6.21 5.77
N VAL A 180 9.70 -7.25 6.54
CA VAL A 180 10.97 -7.38 7.28
C VAL A 180 12.15 -7.43 6.31
N LEU A 181 12.07 -8.25 5.25
CA LEU A 181 13.12 -8.34 4.23
C LEU A 181 13.36 -6.99 3.55
N THR A 182 12.28 -6.29 3.17
CA THR A 182 12.37 -4.95 2.57
C THR A 182 13.01 -3.95 3.54
N PHE A 183 12.61 -3.99 4.82
CA PHE A 183 13.19 -3.16 5.87
C PHE A 183 14.69 -3.42 6.01
N VAL A 184 15.10 -4.67 6.13
CA VAL A 184 16.53 -5.06 6.29
C VAL A 184 17.35 -4.60 5.08
N VAL A 185 16.89 -4.88 3.86
CA VAL A 185 17.59 -4.48 2.63
C VAL A 185 17.75 -2.96 2.57
N VAL A 186 16.66 -2.20 2.78
CA VAL A 186 16.71 -0.73 2.76
C VAL A 186 17.59 -0.19 3.88
N ALA A 187 17.51 -0.79 5.08
CA ALA A 187 18.30 -0.37 6.24
C ALA A 187 19.80 -0.63 6.01
N VAL A 188 20.19 -1.80 5.52
CA VAL A 188 21.60 -2.13 5.23
C VAL A 188 22.17 -1.21 4.15
N LEU A 189 21.43 -0.98 3.07
CA LEU A 189 21.85 -0.07 2.00
C LEU A 189 21.99 1.38 2.51
N ALA A 190 21.02 1.84 3.30
CA ALA A 190 21.06 3.19 3.88
C ALA A 190 22.15 3.32 4.94
N TRP A 191 22.39 2.28 5.72
CA TRP A 191 23.44 2.24 6.74
C TRP A 191 24.86 2.35 6.14
N ARG A 192 25.10 1.64 5.03
CA ARG A 192 26.42 1.63 4.34
C ARG A 192 26.60 2.83 3.42
N ASN A 193 25.65 3.07 2.50
CA ASN A 193 25.84 3.93 1.33
C ASN A 193 24.77 5.04 1.19
N GLY A 194 23.99 5.32 2.23
CA GLY A 194 23.00 6.40 2.22
C GLY A 194 21.81 6.13 1.29
N ARG A 195 21.74 6.81 0.15
CA ARG A 195 20.59 6.80 -0.78
C ARG A 195 20.71 5.79 -1.93
N THR A 196 21.45 4.70 -1.74
CA THR A 196 21.68 3.72 -2.82
C THR A 196 20.38 3.13 -3.35
N TYR A 197 19.45 2.72 -2.48
CA TYR A 197 18.17 2.19 -2.95
C TYR A 197 17.43 3.17 -3.89
N CYS A 198 17.31 4.44 -3.49
CA CYS A 198 16.66 5.47 -4.30
C CYS A 198 17.36 5.77 -5.63
N ASN A 199 18.67 5.53 -5.70
CA ASN A 199 19.49 5.86 -6.85
C ASN A 199 19.78 4.69 -7.79
N THR A 200 19.49 3.44 -7.39
CA THR A 200 19.77 2.24 -8.18
C THR A 200 18.54 1.39 -8.46
N ILE A 201 17.66 1.21 -7.46
CA ILE A 201 16.54 0.26 -7.54
C ILE A 201 15.20 0.99 -7.72
N CYS A 202 15.00 2.14 -7.07
CA CYS A 202 13.70 2.81 -7.04
C CYS A 202 13.29 3.36 -8.43
N PRO A 203 12.21 2.86 -9.06
CA PRO A 203 11.77 3.31 -10.38
C PRO A 203 11.33 4.79 -10.37
N VAL A 204 10.61 5.23 -9.34
CA VAL A 204 10.20 6.64 -9.17
C VAL A 204 11.44 7.53 -9.04
N GLY A 205 12.44 7.08 -8.27
CA GLY A 205 13.71 7.80 -8.12
C GLY A 205 14.48 7.92 -9.43
N THR A 206 14.46 6.89 -10.28
CA THR A 206 15.12 6.92 -11.59
C THR A 206 14.38 7.84 -12.55
N PHE A 207 13.06 7.77 -12.61
CA PHE A 207 12.23 8.64 -13.47
C PHE A 207 12.37 10.12 -13.10
N LEU A 208 12.19 10.47 -11.83
CA LEU A 208 12.38 11.86 -11.36
C LEU A 208 13.84 12.30 -11.50
N GLY A 209 14.80 11.37 -11.42
CA GLY A 209 16.21 11.64 -11.68
C GLY A 209 16.48 12.06 -13.11
N PHE A 210 15.76 11.48 -14.07
CA PHE A 210 15.86 11.92 -15.47
C PHE A 210 15.36 13.36 -15.62
N VAL A 211 14.22 13.72 -15.04
CA VAL A 211 13.69 15.10 -15.07
C VAL A 211 14.65 16.07 -14.35
N ALA A 212 15.23 15.68 -13.21
CA ALA A 212 16.10 16.53 -12.41
C ALA A 212 17.43 16.88 -13.10
N ARG A 213 17.84 16.19 -14.15
CA ARG A 213 18.99 16.60 -14.99
C ARG A 213 18.80 18.01 -15.57
N PHE A 214 17.56 18.39 -15.82
CA PHE A 214 17.17 19.65 -16.44
C PHE A 214 16.68 20.67 -15.41
N SER A 215 16.90 20.43 -14.10
CA SER A 215 16.38 21.30 -13.04
C SER A 215 16.94 22.73 -13.15
N LEU A 216 16.06 23.68 -12.92
CA LEU A 216 16.38 25.12 -13.01
C LEU A 216 17.28 25.55 -11.87
N PHE A 217 16.94 25.17 -10.64
CA PHE A 217 17.76 25.42 -9.45
C PHE A 217 18.45 24.13 -9.02
N ARG A 218 19.76 24.21 -8.84
CA ARG A 218 20.60 23.07 -8.44
C ARG A 218 21.88 23.49 -7.75
N PRO A 219 22.52 22.61 -6.96
CA PRO A 219 23.84 22.92 -6.41
C PRO A 219 24.87 23.00 -7.54
N VAL A 220 25.64 24.07 -7.57
CA VAL A 220 26.68 24.31 -8.58
C VAL A 220 28.00 24.52 -7.85
N ILE A 221 29.10 23.91 -8.36
CA ILE A 221 30.45 24.07 -7.85
C ILE A 221 31.10 25.26 -8.58
N ASP A 222 31.59 26.21 -7.81
CA ASP A 222 32.45 27.28 -8.30
C ASP A 222 33.88 26.75 -8.37
N THR A 223 34.39 26.60 -9.59
CA THR A 223 35.74 26.03 -9.83
C THR A 223 36.85 26.89 -9.26
N ASP A 224 36.68 28.23 -9.26
CA ASP A 224 37.69 29.16 -8.86
C ASP A 224 37.91 29.15 -7.34
N LYS A 225 36.84 28.88 -6.59
CA LYS A 225 36.87 28.79 -5.13
C LYS A 225 37.10 27.37 -4.61
N CYS A 226 36.98 26.34 -5.46
CA CYS A 226 37.05 24.94 -5.04
C CYS A 226 38.50 24.49 -4.84
N LYS A 227 38.88 24.15 -3.61
CA LYS A 227 40.22 23.64 -3.24
C LYS A 227 40.32 22.11 -3.23
N ASN A 228 39.41 21.38 -3.88
CA ASN A 228 39.41 19.91 -3.97
C ASN A 228 39.49 19.16 -2.63
N CYS A 229 39.00 19.74 -1.53
CA CYS A 229 39.13 19.21 -0.17
C CYS A 229 38.24 17.97 0.10
N ASN A 230 37.39 17.57 -0.84
CA ASN A 230 36.49 16.39 -0.80
C ASN A 230 35.41 16.39 0.31
N LEU A 231 35.24 17.45 1.09
CA LEU A 231 34.28 17.50 2.19
C LEU A 231 32.83 17.32 1.72
N CYS A 232 32.48 17.96 0.61
CA CYS A 232 31.14 17.85 0.01
C CYS A 232 30.82 16.42 -0.47
N ALA A 233 31.78 15.72 -1.10
CA ALA A 233 31.61 14.34 -1.55
C ALA A 233 31.49 13.37 -0.36
N ARG A 234 32.31 13.55 0.70
CA ARG A 234 32.28 12.72 1.91
C ARG A 234 30.98 12.83 2.71
N LYS A 235 30.22 13.90 2.54
CA LYS A 235 28.91 14.11 3.15
C LYS A 235 27.75 13.83 2.20
N CYS A 236 28.02 13.56 0.92
CA CYS A 236 27.00 13.33 -0.09
C CYS A 236 26.39 11.92 0.02
N LYS A 237 25.20 11.81 0.62
CA LYS A 237 24.43 10.55 0.76
C LYS A 237 24.08 9.90 -0.59
N ALA A 238 24.06 10.69 -1.67
CA ALA A 238 23.75 10.24 -3.01
C ALA A 238 24.99 9.80 -3.80
N SER A 239 26.21 10.01 -3.25
CA SER A 239 27.50 9.69 -3.88
C SER A 239 27.65 10.23 -5.32
N CYS A 240 27.06 11.43 -5.58
CA CYS A 240 26.90 12.00 -6.91
C CYS A 240 27.86 13.17 -7.21
N ILE A 241 28.78 13.53 -6.30
CA ILE A 241 29.69 14.67 -6.46
C ILE A 241 31.10 14.15 -6.82
N ASN A 242 31.54 14.42 -8.03
CA ASN A 242 32.93 14.20 -8.47
C ASN A 242 33.73 15.50 -8.28
N VAL A 243 34.54 15.54 -7.22
CA VAL A 243 35.29 16.72 -6.88
C VAL A 243 36.49 16.92 -7.83
N LYS A 244 37.07 15.84 -8.38
CA LYS A 244 38.20 15.90 -9.30
C LYS A 244 37.85 16.62 -10.59
N GLU A 245 36.62 16.35 -11.12
CA GLU A 245 36.11 16.95 -12.35
C GLU A 245 35.18 18.14 -12.09
N HIS A 246 34.98 18.53 -10.83
CA HIS A 246 34.06 19.59 -10.41
C HIS A 246 32.63 19.39 -10.94
N THR A 247 32.18 18.11 -11.09
CA THR A 247 30.89 17.76 -11.65
C THR A 247 29.95 17.16 -10.61
N ILE A 248 28.66 17.40 -10.79
CA ILE A 248 27.60 16.79 -9.97
C ILE A 248 26.65 16.03 -10.89
N ASP A 249 26.43 14.74 -10.62
CA ASP A 249 25.42 13.96 -11.32
C ASP A 249 24.02 14.31 -10.78
N TYR A 250 23.34 15.23 -11.44
CA TYR A 250 22.01 15.70 -11.06
C TYR A 250 20.93 14.63 -11.17
N SER A 251 21.16 13.58 -11.98
CA SER A 251 20.22 12.46 -12.03
C SER A 251 20.14 11.67 -10.72
N ARG A 252 21.18 11.75 -9.88
CA ARG A 252 21.25 11.10 -8.56
C ARG A 252 21.14 12.08 -7.40
N CYS A 253 21.39 13.37 -7.64
CA CYS A 253 21.26 14.38 -6.61
C CYS A 253 19.81 14.46 -6.09
N VAL A 254 19.60 14.30 -4.80
CA VAL A 254 18.29 14.35 -4.14
C VAL A 254 17.98 15.71 -3.52
N SER A 255 18.73 16.74 -3.87
CA SER A 255 18.58 18.12 -3.36
C SER A 255 18.49 18.19 -1.83
N CYS A 256 19.32 17.40 -1.13
CA CYS A 256 19.32 17.34 0.35
C CYS A 256 20.04 18.54 1.02
N MET A 257 20.78 19.34 0.28
CA MET A 257 21.51 20.54 0.71
C MET A 257 22.63 20.27 1.73
N ASP A 258 22.96 18.99 2.04
CA ASP A 258 24.02 18.66 3.01
C ASP A 258 25.41 19.09 2.54
N CYS A 259 25.66 19.15 1.23
CA CYS A 259 26.92 19.58 0.64
C CYS A 259 27.18 21.09 0.80
N LEU A 260 26.12 21.91 0.81
CA LEU A 260 26.22 23.37 0.97
C LEU A 260 26.78 23.74 2.34
N ASP A 261 26.19 23.18 3.41
CA ASP A 261 26.58 23.49 4.79
C ASP A 261 27.99 22.98 5.15
N ASN A 262 28.56 22.06 4.37
CA ASN A 262 29.85 21.45 4.63
C ASN A 262 30.98 22.03 3.77
N CYS A 263 30.71 22.98 2.87
CA CYS A 263 31.69 23.64 2.06
C CYS A 263 32.33 24.79 2.85
N LYS A 264 33.58 24.61 3.32
CA LYS A 264 34.32 25.62 4.09
C LYS A 264 34.84 26.80 3.23
N HIS A 265 34.90 26.60 1.91
CA HIS A 265 35.45 27.57 0.98
C HIS A 265 34.39 28.34 0.21
N ASP A 266 33.10 28.19 0.61
CA ASP A 266 31.95 28.81 -0.06
C ASP A 266 31.99 28.64 -1.61
N ALA A 267 32.42 27.43 -2.05
CA ALA A 267 32.51 27.05 -3.45
C ALA A 267 31.26 26.33 -3.97
N LEU A 268 30.24 26.07 -3.12
CA LEU A 268 29.02 25.37 -3.46
C LEU A 268 27.81 26.25 -3.16
N HIS A 269 27.06 26.59 -4.22
CA HIS A 269 25.87 27.43 -4.13
C HIS A 269 24.69 26.74 -4.78
N TYR A 270 23.50 26.91 -4.19
CA TYR A 270 22.24 26.52 -4.83
C TYR A 270 21.71 27.71 -5.60
N LYS A 271 21.87 27.68 -6.92
CA LYS A 271 21.55 28.81 -7.80
C LYS A 271 20.88 28.37 -9.11
N TYR A 272 20.37 29.33 -9.85
CA TYR A 272 19.84 29.08 -11.19
C TYR A 272 20.92 28.56 -12.12
N ALA A 273 20.65 27.38 -12.72
CA ALA A 273 21.66 26.60 -13.44
C ALA A 273 22.07 27.18 -14.79
N TYR A 274 21.20 28.00 -15.38
CA TYR A 274 21.29 28.54 -16.75
C TYR A 274 21.57 30.06 -16.74
N ALA A 275 22.00 30.63 -15.62
CA ALA A 275 22.52 31.99 -15.61
C ALA A 275 23.74 32.05 -16.53
N LYS A 276 23.72 32.94 -17.52
CA LYS A 276 24.80 33.10 -18.48
C LYS A 276 26.14 33.26 -17.75
N LYS A 277 27.00 32.26 -17.85
CA LYS A 277 28.45 32.49 -17.82
C LYS A 277 28.80 32.92 -19.24
N GLU A 278 29.39 34.08 -19.37
CA GLU A 278 30.04 34.41 -20.62
C GLU A 278 31.14 33.35 -20.86
N GLU A 279 31.17 32.86 -22.11
CA GLU A 279 32.10 31.87 -22.69
C GLU A 279 31.89 30.39 -22.37
N GLY A 280 31.59 29.64 -23.46
CA GLY A 280 31.62 28.19 -23.55
C GLY A 280 30.43 27.60 -24.32
N LYS A 281 30.55 27.62 -25.64
CA LYS A 281 29.52 27.09 -26.59
C LYS A 281 29.38 25.56 -26.50
N ASN A 282 28.13 25.09 -26.68
CA ASN A 282 27.70 23.84 -27.31
C ASN A 282 27.69 22.55 -26.45
N ALA A 283 26.47 22.17 -25.97
CA ALA A 283 25.99 20.78 -25.95
C ALA A 283 24.53 20.64 -25.45
N ALA A 284 23.80 21.74 -25.18
CA ALA A 284 22.50 21.67 -24.47
C ALA A 284 21.25 21.57 -25.34
N ASP A 285 21.34 21.85 -26.66
CA ASP A 285 20.12 22.03 -27.48
C ASP A 285 19.57 20.75 -28.12
N ALA A 286 20.40 19.73 -28.36
CA ALA A 286 19.93 18.47 -28.96
C ALA A 286 19.13 17.60 -27.96
N SER A 287 19.41 17.70 -26.66
CA SER A 287 18.74 16.90 -25.61
C SER A 287 17.35 17.41 -25.22
N ARG A 288 17.03 18.68 -25.46
CA ARG A 288 15.72 19.25 -25.14
C ARG A 288 14.59 18.79 -26.04
N ARG A 289 14.85 18.67 -27.36
CA ARG A 289 13.84 18.22 -28.34
C ARG A 289 13.47 16.75 -28.17
N GLY A 290 14.42 15.88 -27.76
CA GLY A 290 14.15 14.46 -27.48
C GLY A 290 13.32 14.21 -26.23
N PHE A 291 13.33 15.13 -25.25
CA PHE A 291 12.57 14.97 -24.01
C PHE A 291 11.04 15.09 -24.22
N PHE A 292 10.60 16.15 -24.91
CA PHE A 292 9.17 16.38 -25.12
C PHE A 292 8.52 15.32 -26.03
N SER A 293 9.27 14.78 -27.00
CA SER A 293 8.79 13.68 -27.84
C SER A 293 8.66 12.37 -27.07
N ALA A 294 9.61 12.03 -26.19
CA ALA A 294 9.56 10.79 -25.38
C ALA A 294 8.42 10.79 -24.35
N VAL A 295 8.17 11.92 -23.68
CA VAL A 295 7.07 12.05 -22.71
C VAL A 295 5.71 12.00 -23.40
N GLY A 296 5.57 12.61 -24.58
CA GLY A 296 4.34 12.59 -25.37
C GLY A 296 3.98 11.19 -25.87
N VAL A 297 4.97 10.40 -26.33
CA VAL A 297 4.76 9.02 -26.81
C VAL A 297 4.35 8.09 -25.66
N VAL A 298 4.99 8.19 -24.48
CA VAL A 298 4.65 7.34 -23.32
C VAL A 298 3.24 7.65 -22.79
N ALA A 299 2.83 8.91 -22.77
CA ALA A 299 1.49 9.30 -22.34
C ALA A 299 0.40 8.85 -23.34
N ALA A 300 0.66 8.95 -24.65
CA ALA A 300 -0.28 8.53 -25.70
C ALA A 300 -0.45 7.00 -25.75
N THR A 301 0.64 6.23 -25.62
CA THR A 301 0.58 4.76 -25.61
C THR A 301 -0.09 4.20 -24.36
N ALA A 302 0.07 4.83 -23.20
CA ALA A 302 -0.61 4.43 -21.97
C ALA A 302 -2.14 4.63 -22.07
N ALA A 303 -2.59 5.73 -22.67
CA ALA A 303 -4.02 6.02 -22.86
C ALA A 303 -4.69 5.07 -23.87
N LEU A 304 -4.03 4.75 -24.98
CA LEU A 304 -4.55 3.84 -26.02
C LEU A 304 -4.65 2.39 -25.53
N ASN A 305 -3.64 1.91 -24.77
CA ASN A 305 -3.63 0.55 -24.24
C ASN A 305 -4.67 0.34 -23.13
N ALA A 306 -5.05 1.38 -22.38
CA ALA A 306 -6.10 1.30 -21.37
C ALA A 306 -7.48 1.06 -22.00
N GLN A 307 -7.79 1.71 -23.12
CA GLN A 307 -9.06 1.53 -23.85
C GLN A 307 -9.16 0.14 -24.51
N GLU A 308 -8.08 -0.34 -25.10
CA GLU A 308 -8.07 -1.65 -25.78
C GLU A 308 -8.19 -2.83 -24.81
N LYS A 309 -7.56 -2.72 -23.62
CA LYS A 309 -7.70 -3.73 -22.55
C LYS A 309 -9.11 -3.77 -21.95
N GLN A 310 -9.78 -2.63 -21.81
CA GLN A 310 -11.16 -2.59 -21.34
C GLN A 310 -12.13 -3.32 -22.29
N GLN A 311 -11.93 -3.17 -23.61
CA GLN A 311 -12.75 -3.87 -24.61
C GLN A 311 -12.45 -5.37 -24.68
N LYS A 312 -11.19 -5.80 -24.55
CA LYS A 312 -10.81 -7.23 -24.53
C LYS A 312 -11.32 -7.93 -23.27
N ALA A 313 -11.25 -7.28 -22.10
CA ALA A 313 -11.81 -7.81 -20.85
C ALA A 313 -13.34 -8.01 -20.92
N LEU A 314 -14.06 -7.07 -21.54
CA LEU A 314 -15.51 -7.18 -21.77
C LEU A 314 -15.88 -8.35 -22.68
N ARG A 315 -15.13 -8.58 -23.76
CA ARG A 315 -15.35 -9.71 -24.70
C ARG A 315 -15.03 -11.07 -24.07
N GLN A 316 -13.99 -11.13 -23.24
CA GLN A 316 -13.60 -12.36 -22.53
C GLN A 316 -14.61 -12.71 -21.42
N TYR A 317 -15.18 -11.71 -20.76
CA TYR A 317 -16.25 -11.88 -19.78
C TYR A 317 -17.53 -12.49 -20.38
N GLN A 318 -17.96 -12.01 -21.55
CA GLN A 318 -19.12 -12.56 -22.26
C GLN A 318 -18.92 -14.01 -22.70
N LYS A 319 -17.68 -14.40 -23.06
CA LYS A 319 -17.34 -15.76 -23.49
C LYS A 319 -17.28 -16.77 -22.34
N ASN A 320 -16.99 -16.30 -21.10
CA ASN A 320 -16.90 -17.15 -19.91
C ASN A 320 -18.27 -17.36 -19.23
N GLN A 321 -19.25 -16.50 -19.44
CA GLN A 321 -20.61 -16.71 -18.91
C GLN A 321 -21.34 -17.89 -19.54
N THR A 322 -21.03 -18.24 -20.79
CA THR A 322 -21.64 -19.37 -21.51
C THR A 322 -21.08 -20.74 -21.12
N LYS A 323 -20.01 -20.81 -20.30
CA LYS A 323 -19.35 -22.08 -19.91
C LYS A 323 -19.54 -22.48 -18.43
N ARG A 324 -20.30 -21.72 -17.65
CA ARG A 324 -20.48 -21.99 -16.21
C ARG A 324 -21.91 -22.45 -15.88
N THR A 325 -22.30 -23.59 -16.39
CA THR A 325 -23.31 -24.44 -15.77
C THR A 325 -22.62 -25.74 -15.38
N ASP A 326 -22.73 -26.08 -14.08
CA ASP A 326 -22.31 -27.33 -13.45
C ASP A 326 -20.80 -27.54 -13.18
N THR A 327 -20.34 -27.00 -12.06
CA THR A 327 -19.34 -27.68 -11.23
C THR A 327 -19.60 -27.34 -9.76
N ARG A 328 -20.33 -28.20 -9.06
CA ARG A 328 -20.37 -28.22 -7.60
C ARG A 328 -18.97 -28.61 -7.11
N VAL A 329 -18.30 -27.68 -6.46
CA VAL A 329 -17.06 -27.99 -5.75
C VAL A 329 -17.42 -28.72 -4.46
N GLU A 330 -17.07 -29.98 -4.36
CA GLU A 330 -17.09 -30.72 -3.10
C GLU A 330 -15.94 -30.22 -2.23
N LEU A 331 -16.28 -29.62 -1.10
CA LEU A 331 -15.30 -29.30 -0.05
C LEU A 331 -14.77 -30.61 0.58
N PRO A 332 -13.47 -30.67 0.94
CA PRO A 332 -12.90 -31.85 1.59
C PRO A 332 -13.62 -32.14 2.90
N THR A 333 -14.16 -33.34 3.01
CA THR A 333 -14.90 -33.83 4.18
C THR A 333 -14.04 -34.60 5.18
N ASP A 334 -12.74 -34.41 5.17
CA ASP A 334 -11.86 -35.12 6.11
C ASP A 334 -11.94 -34.46 7.50
N LYS A 335 -12.89 -34.95 8.30
CA LYS A 335 -12.87 -34.78 9.75
C LYS A 335 -11.68 -35.60 10.29
N LYS A 336 -10.55 -34.94 10.57
CA LYS A 336 -9.60 -35.48 11.53
C LYS A 336 -10.23 -35.35 12.90
N GLU A 337 -10.55 -36.49 13.51
CA GLU A 337 -10.92 -36.56 14.92
C GLU A 337 -9.76 -36.00 15.75
N VAL A 338 -9.98 -34.81 16.29
CA VAL A 338 -9.09 -34.20 17.29
C VAL A 338 -9.64 -34.64 18.64
N GLU A 339 -8.91 -35.50 19.34
CA GLU A 339 -9.21 -35.86 20.73
C GLU A 339 -9.31 -34.59 21.58
N GLN A 340 -10.53 -34.35 22.10
CA GLN A 340 -10.77 -33.27 23.07
C GLN A 340 -10.14 -33.65 24.41
N LYS A 341 -9.07 -32.95 24.80
CA LYS A 341 -8.65 -32.88 26.20
C LYS A 341 -9.57 -31.93 26.95
N VAL A 342 -10.50 -32.47 27.68
CA VAL A 342 -11.33 -31.75 28.64
C VAL A 342 -10.51 -31.59 29.93
N ASP A 343 -9.84 -30.47 30.08
CA ASP A 343 -9.31 -30.03 31.37
C ASP A 343 -10.36 -29.09 31.98
N GLY A 344 -10.75 -29.31 33.25
CA GLY A 344 -11.94 -28.77 33.93
C GLY A 344 -12.10 -27.26 34.05
N GLY A 345 -11.85 -26.54 33.01
CA GLY A 345 -12.07 -25.14 32.73
C GLY A 345 -12.76 -24.96 31.39
N LEU A 346 -13.09 -23.78 31.00
CA LEU A 346 -13.75 -23.38 29.75
C LEU A 346 -13.29 -24.22 28.55
N ALA A 347 -14.24 -24.91 27.86
CA ALA A 347 -13.95 -25.68 26.65
C ALA A 347 -13.20 -24.81 25.63
N ASP A 348 -12.06 -25.28 25.15
CA ASP A 348 -11.32 -24.60 24.07
C ASP A 348 -12.20 -24.55 22.83
N ILE A 349 -12.64 -23.34 22.48
CA ILE A 349 -13.44 -23.11 21.26
C ILE A 349 -12.46 -23.21 20.08
N GLU A 350 -12.67 -24.19 19.20
CA GLU A 350 -11.90 -24.28 17.95
C GLU A 350 -11.90 -22.95 17.18
N PRO A 351 -10.74 -22.50 16.70
CA PRO A 351 -10.65 -21.28 15.94
C PRO A 351 -11.44 -21.42 14.61
N LYS A 352 -12.13 -20.38 14.24
CA LYS A 352 -12.82 -20.32 12.95
C LYS A 352 -11.80 -20.25 11.81
N LEU A 353 -11.94 -21.13 10.82
CA LEU A 353 -11.16 -21.11 9.60
C LEU A 353 -11.92 -20.37 8.48
N ALA A 354 -11.21 -19.56 7.71
CA ALA A 354 -11.79 -18.96 6.51
C ALA A 354 -11.99 -20.04 5.44
N PRO A 355 -13.16 -20.12 4.81
CA PRO A 355 -13.39 -21.02 3.69
C PRO A 355 -12.53 -20.60 2.48
N GLU A 356 -12.12 -21.57 1.67
CA GLU A 356 -11.55 -21.28 0.36
C GLU A 356 -12.66 -20.76 -0.56
N ARG A 357 -12.46 -19.55 -1.09
CA ARG A 357 -13.39 -18.90 -2.03
C ARG A 357 -12.86 -19.05 -3.44
N LEU A 358 -13.76 -19.37 -4.37
CA LEU A 358 -13.44 -19.39 -5.81
C LEU A 358 -13.10 -17.97 -6.28
N THR A 359 -13.87 -16.99 -5.80
CA THR A 359 -13.73 -15.59 -6.14
C THR A 359 -13.39 -14.82 -4.86
N PRO A 360 -12.18 -14.22 -4.76
CA PRO A 360 -11.80 -13.44 -3.59
C PRO A 360 -12.69 -12.21 -3.43
N LEU A 361 -13.00 -11.89 -2.19
CA LEU A 361 -13.80 -10.71 -1.84
C LEU A 361 -12.93 -9.45 -1.85
N THR A 362 -13.34 -8.46 -2.61
CA THR A 362 -12.71 -7.14 -2.65
C THR A 362 -13.56 -6.09 -1.93
N PRO A 363 -12.93 -5.01 -1.39
CA PRO A 363 -13.66 -4.00 -0.62
C PRO A 363 -14.77 -3.33 -1.43
N PRO A 364 -15.90 -2.93 -0.81
CA PRO A 364 -16.94 -2.16 -1.49
C PRO A 364 -16.37 -0.86 -2.06
N GLY A 365 -16.77 -0.51 -3.27
CA GLY A 365 -16.22 0.61 -4.05
C GLY A 365 -15.04 0.23 -4.95
N SER A 366 -14.53 -1.02 -4.89
CA SER A 366 -13.44 -1.47 -5.78
C SER A 366 -13.92 -1.86 -7.19
N LEU A 367 -15.23 -1.88 -7.45
CA LEU A 367 -15.89 -2.29 -8.70
C LEU A 367 -15.69 -3.77 -9.09
N GLY A 368 -14.98 -4.54 -8.29
CA GLY A 368 -14.63 -5.94 -8.51
C GLY A 368 -13.14 -6.21 -8.64
N ILE A 369 -12.79 -7.50 -8.81
CA ILE A 369 -11.41 -8.00 -8.74
C ILE A 369 -10.52 -7.40 -9.82
N GLY A 370 -10.99 -7.34 -11.06
CA GLY A 370 -10.20 -6.86 -12.19
C GLY A 370 -9.76 -5.40 -12.03
N ASN A 371 -10.70 -4.51 -11.65
CA ASN A 371 -10.36 -3.11 -11.40
C ASN A 371 -9.46 -2.96 -10.17
N PHE A 372 -9.76 -3.70 -9.11
CA PHE A 372 -8.99 -3.64 -7.88
C PHE A 372 -7.54 -4.08 -8.11
N ALA A 373 -7.34 -5.22 -8.77
CA ALA A 373 -6.01 -5.74 -9.08
C ALA A 373 -5.16 -4.77 -9.90
N GLN A 374 -5.78 -4.03 -10.83
CA GLN A 374 -5.09 -3.08 -11.72
C GLN A 374 -4.72 -1.74 -11.07
N HIS A 375 -5.38 -1.33 -10.00
CA HIS A 375 -5.15 -0.03 -9.36
C HIS A 375 -4.53 -0.15 -7.97
N CYS A 376 -4.61 -1.33 -7.34
CA CYS A 376 -4.09 -1.53 -5.98
C CYS A 376 -2.57 -1.73 -5.97
N THR A 377 -1.86 -0.86 -5.29
CA THR A 377 -0.41 -0.94 -5.07
C THR A 377 -0.01 -1.69 -3.80
N ALA A 378 -0.93 -2.36 -3.14
CA ALA A 378 -0.68 -3.08 -1.88
C ALA A 378 0.04 -2.23 -0.81
N CYS A 379 -0.31 -0.95 -0.70
CA CYS A 379 0.25 -0.05 0.32
C CYS A 379 -0.29 -0.33 1.73
N GLN A 380 -1.40 -1.11 1.82
CA GLN A 380 -2.03 -1.56 3.07
C GLN A 380 -2.60 -0.44 3.97
N LEU A 381 -2.80 0.77 3.44
CA LEU A 381 -3.40 1.86 4.20
C LEU A 381 -4.86 1.54 4.60
N CYS A 382 -5.65 0.92 3.70
CA CYS A 382 -7.00 0.45 4.00
C CYS A 382 -7.03 -0.71 5.02
N VAL A 383 -5.95 -1.52 5.07
CA VAL A 383 -5.80 -2.62 6.04
C VAL A 383 -5.55 -2.07 7.45
N SER A 384 -4.75 -0.99 7.59
CA SER A 384 -4.54 -0.32 8.89
C SER A 384 -5.79 0.44 9.34
N ALA A 385 -6.50 1.08 8.42
CA ALA A 385 -7.69 1.87 8.71
C ALA A 385 -8.97 1.05 8.96
N CYS A 386 -8.96 -0.28 8.72
CA CYS A 386 -10.14 -1.13 8.90
C CYS A 386 -10.41 -1.40 10.38
N PRO A 387 -11.47 -0.83 11.00
CA PRO A 387 -11.73 -0.99 12.42
C PRO A 387 -12.19 -2.40 12.80
N ASN A 388 -12.76 -3.12 11.83
CA ASN A 388 -13.33 -4.45 12.07
C ASN A 388 -12.33 -5.60 11.73
N GLY A 389 -11.08 -5.30 11.35
CA GLY A 389 -10.07 -6.30 11.04
C GLY A 389 -10.38 -7.22 9.85
N VAL A 390 -11.30 -6.80 8.99
CA VAL A 390 -11.80 -7.61 7.85
C VAL A 390 -10.81 -7.65 6.70
N LEU A 391 -10.04 -6.56 6.49
CA LEU A 391 -9.09 -6.49 5.38
C LEU A 391 -7.76 -7.11 5.76
N ARG A 392 -7.31 -8.09 4.96
CA ARG A 392 -6.04 -8.80 5.12
C ARG A 392 -5.27 -8.81 3.81
N PRO A 393 -3.93 -8.77 3.84
CA PRO A 393 -3.14 -8.97 2.64
C PRO A 393 -3.28 -10.40 2.13
N SER A 394 -3.59 -10.56 0.85
CA SER A 394 -3.71 -11.87 0.19
C SER A 394 -2.37 -12.61 0.14
N THR A 395 -2.43 -13.92 0.29
CA THR A 395 -1.30 -14.85 0.14
C THR A 395 -1.27 -15.50 -1.24
N LYS A 396 -2.33 -15.39 -2.03
CA LYS A 396 -2.44 -15.94 -3.38
C LYS A 396 -1.53 -15.18 -4.35
N LEU A 397 -0.82 -15.89 -5.22
CA LEU A 397 0.17 -15.29 -6.15
C LEU A 397 -0.45 -14.23 -7.08
N GLU A 398 -1.67 -14.44 -7.53
CA GLU A 398 -2.37 -13.53 -8.45
C GLU A 398 -2.58 -12.13 -7.86
N ASN A 399 -2.94 -12.08 -6.57
CA ASN A 399 -3.24 -10.85 -5.83
C ASN A 399 -2.30 -10.66 -4.63
N PHE A 400 -1.07 -11.13 -4.73
CA PHE A 400 -0.12 -11.17 -3.62
C PHE A 400 0.03 -9.80 -2.93
N MET A 401 -0.13 -9.78 -1.61
CA MET A 401 -0.10 -8.61 -0.73
C MET A 401 -1.23 -7.59 -0.96
N GLN A 402 -2.07 -7.73 -1.99
CA GLN A 402 -3.24 -6.87 -2.16
C GLN A 402 -4.29 -7.23 -1.09
N PRO A 403 -5.03 -6.25 -0.56
CA PRO A 403 -6.05 -6.50 0.45
C PRO A 403 -7.22 -7.34 -0.09
N GLU A 404 -7.59 -8.39 0.64
CA GLU A 404 -8.81 -9.16 0.46
C GLU A 404 -9.63 -9.17 1.75
N MET A 405 -10.92 -9.47 1.65
CA MET A 405 -11.80 -9.52 2.84
C MET A 405 -11.84 -10.94 3.39
N SER A 406 -11.70 -11.06 4.73
CA SER A 406 -11.86 -12.28 5.50
C SER A 406 -12.74 -12.01 6.71
N TYR A 407 -13.69 -12.91 6.97
CA TYR A 407 -14.67 -12.73 8.03
C TYR A 407 -14.39 -13.58 9.28
N GLU A 408 -13.18 -14.07 9.45
CA GLU A 408 -12.81 -14.86 10.63
C GLU A 408 -12.91 -14.06 11.93
N ARG A 409 -12.47 -12.79 11.93
CA ARG A 409 -12.37 -11.94 13.13
C ARG A 409 -13.42 -10.85 13.21
N GLY A 410 -14.16 -10.61 12.16
CA GLY A 410 -15.16 -9.55 12.10
C GLY A 410 -15.89 -9.56 10.77
N TYR A 411 -16.83 -8.65 10.60
CA TYR A 411 -17.60 -8.47 9.38
C TYR A 411 -17.63 -7.00 8.95
N CYS A 412 -17.93 -6.77 7.68
CA CYS A 412 -17.96 -5.43 7.11
C CYS A 412 -19.27 -4.73 7.44
N ARG A 413 -19.25 -3.82 8.42
CA ARG A 413 -20.44 -3.07 8.85
C ARG A 413 -20.97 -2.18 7.74
N PRO A 414 -22.28 -2.15 7.47
CA PRO A 414 -22.88 -1.34 6.40
C PRO A 414 -22.56 0.15 6.47
N GLU A 415 -22.50 0.72 7.66
CA GLU A 415 -22.23 2.14 7.91
C GLU A 415 -20.76 2.55 7.75
N CYS A 416 -19.84 1.59 7.63
CA CYS A 416 -18.40 1.88 7.57
C CYS A 416 -17.90 2.01 6.14
N VAL A 417 -17.34 3.17 5.76
CA VAL A 417 -16.76 3.45 4.43
C VAL A 417 -15.26 3.79 4.48
N LYS A 418 -14.60 3.56 5.62
CA LYS A 418 -13.22 4.00 5.87
C LYS A 418 -12.19 3.54 4.84
N CYS A 419 -12.31 2.32 4.31
CA CYS A 419 -11.39 1.83 3.27
C CYS A 419 -11.44 2.65 1.97
N SER A 420 -12.60 3.20 1.61
CA SER A 420 -12.78 4.06 0.44
C SER A 420 -12.23 5.47 0.66
N GLU A 421 -12.32 6.00 1.87
CA GLU A 421 -11.82 7.33 2.22
C GLU A 421 -10.29 7.40 2.15
N VAL A 422 -9.60 6.34 2.60
CA VAL A 422 -8.14 6.32 2.73
C VAL A 422 -7.40 5.84 1.48
N CYS A 423 -8.09 5.25 0.49
CA CYS A 423 -7.43 4.70 -0.69
C CYS A 423 -6.77 5.79 -1.56
N PRO A 424 -5.43 5.81 -1.71
CA PRO A 424 -4.77 6.90 -2.44
C PRO A 424 -4.72 6.68 -3.95
N THR A 425 -4.94 5.45 -4.43
CA THR A 425 -4.81 5.06 -5.85
C THR A 425 -6.14 5.05 -6.59
N GLY A 426 -7.28 5.21 -5.88
CA GLY A 426 -8.60 5.03 -6.46
C GLY A 426 -8.97 3.57 -6.76
N ALA A 427 -8.16 2.59 -6.32
CA ALA A 427 -8.51 1.17 -6.39
C ALA A 427 -9.80 0.86 -5.64
N ILE A 428 -10.08 1.61 -4.58
CA ILE A 428 -11.37 1.67 -3.90
C ILE A 428 -11.89 3.10 -4.11
N LYS A 429 -12.94 3.25 -4.88
CA LYS A 429 -13.58 4.55 -5.11
C LYS A 429 -14.24 5.05 -3.84
N LEU A 430 -14.25 6.35 -3.66
CA LEU A 430 -14.98 6.98 -2.56
C LEU A 430 -16.47 6.71 -2.72
N ILE A 431 -17.09 6.12 -1.71
CA ILE A 431 -18.51 5.80 -1.66
C ILE A 431 -19.13 6.40 -0.41
N THR A 432 -20.41 6.74 -0.48
CA THR A 432 -21.21 7.14 0.68
C THR A 432 -21.72 5.91 1.44
N ARG A 433 -22.27 6.12 2.63
CA ARG A 433 -22.92 5.03 3.40
C ARG A 433 -24.13 4.47 2.66
N ALA A 434 -24.88 5.32 1.96
CA ALA A 434 -26.02 4.92 1.15
C ALA A 434 -25.57 4.04 -0.02
N ASP A 435 -24.58 4.49 -0.80
CA ASP A 435 -24.04 3.71 -1.92
C ASP A 435 -23.54 2.34 -1.45
N LYS A 436 -22.87 2.28 -0.28
CA LYS A 436 -22.38 1.00 0.24
C LYS A 436 -23.47 -0.01 0.51
N SER A 437 -24.62 0.43 0.99
CA SER A 437 -25.77 -0.46 1.25
C SER A 437 -26.39 -1.01 -0.02
N ALA A 438 -26.16 -0.35 -1.16
CA ALA A 438 -26.60 -0.79 -2.49
C ALA A 438 -25.52 -1.62 -3.23
N ILE A 439 -24.25 -1.63 -2.77
CA ILE A 439 -23.17 -2.37 -3.44
C ILE A 439 -23.14 -3.81 -2.96
N GLN A 440 -23.37 -4.73 -3.89
CA GLN A 440 -23.25 -6.16 -3.69
C GLN A 440 -21.85 -6.65 -4.07
N ILE A 441 -21.01 -6.96 -3.06
CA ILE A 441 -19.62 -7.43 -3.26
C ILE A 441 -19.54 -8.95 -3.44
N GLY A 442 -20.58 -9.66 -3.05
CA GLY A 442 -20.72 -11.10 -3.08
C GLY A 442 -22.06 -11.53 -2.51
N HIS A 443 -22.29 -12.81 -2.42
CA HIS A 443 -23.51 -13.38 -1.83
C HIS A 443 -23.18 -14.49 -0.85
N ALA A 444 -24.07 -14.71 0.11
CA ALA A 444 -23.93 -15.78 1.09
C ALA A 444 -24.34 -17.13 0.48
N VAL A 445 -23.53 -18.15 0.74
CA VAL A 445 -23.76 -19.55 0.34
C VAL A 445 -23.93 -20.41 1.60
N THR A 446 -24.93 -21.26 1.63
CA THR A 446 -25.24 -22.11 2.79
C THR A 446 -24.70 -23.52 2.61
N ILE A 447 -24.02 -24.04 3.63
CA ILE A 447 -23.56 -25.42 3.73
C ILE A 447 -24.43 -26.11 4.78
N HIS A 448 -25.57 -26.62 4.37
CA HIS A 448 -26.55 -27.20 5.30
C HIS A 448 -25.97 -28.34 6.15
N LYS A 449 -25.01 -29.11 5.64
CA LYS A 449 -24.32 -30.20 6.37
C LYS A 449 -23.57 -29.72 7.64
N ASN A 450 -23.22 -28.43 7.73
CA ASN A 450 -22.51 -27.86 8.89
C ASN A 450 -23.49 -27.06 9.77
N CYS A 451 -24.75 -26.96 9.40
CA CYS A 451 -25.73 -26.12 10.08
C CYS A 451 -26.27 -26.84 11.34
N ILE A 452 -26.09 -26.23 12.52
CA ILE A 452 -26.50 -26.79 13.82
C ILE A 452 -27.94 -27.31 13.85
N PRO A 453 -28.97 -26.57 13.33
CA PRO A 453 -30.31 -27.10 13.21
C PRO A 453 -30.43 -28.41 12.39
N VAL A 454 -29.51 -28.61 11.44
CA VAL A 454 -29.49 -29.82 10.59
C VAL A 454 -28.68 -30.94 11.19
N THR A 455 -27.54 -30.62 11.87
CA THR A 455 -26.63 -31.60 12.46
C THR A 455 -27.06 -32.06 13.84
N ASP A 456 -27.45 -31.11 14.68
CA ASP A 456 -27.67 -31.33 16.12
C ASP A 456 -29.16 -31.23 16.50
N GLY A 457 -30.03 -30.83 15.59
CA GLY A 457 -31.45 -30.67 15.83
C GLY A 457 -31.81 -29.51 16.78
N VAL A 458 -30.90 -28.56 17.00
CA VAL A 458 -31.06 -27.43 17.93
C VAL A 458 -31.40 -26.16 17.17
N GLU A 459 -32.36 -25.37 17.64
CA GLU A 459 -32.67 -24.07 17.03
C GLU A 459 -31.50 -23.10 17.09
N CYS A 460 -31.24 -22.37 15.99
CA CYS A 460 -30.19 -21.38 15.90
C CYS A 460 -30.75 -20.03 15.41
N GLY A 461 -30.80 -19.72 14.14
CA GLY A 461 -31.27 -18.44 13.57
C GLY A 461 -30.29 -17.27 13.67
N ASN A 462 -29.03 -17.50 14.02
CA ASN A 462 -28.06 -16.43 14.26
C ASN A 462 -27.74 -15.63 12.98
N CYS A 463 -27.70 -16.30 11.84
CA CYS A 463 -27.45 -15.67 10.54
C CYS A 463 -28.58 -14.75 10.08
N GLU A 464 -29.85 -15.09 10.36
CA GLU A 464 -31.02 -14.25 10.04
C GLU A 464 -31.03 -13.00 10.92
N ARG A 465 -30.89 -13.16 12.26
CA ARG A 465 -30.95 -12.05 13.22
C ARG A 465 -29.91 -10.96 12.97
N HIS A 466 -28.78 -11.31 12.39
CA HIS A 466 -27.67 -10.38 12.15
C HIS A 466 -27.53 -9.96 10.69
N CYS A 467 -28.48 -10.33 9.83
CA CYS A 467 -28.47 -9.93 8.43
C CYS A 467 -29.00 -8.49 8.27
N PRO A 468 -28.14 -7.50 7.91
CA PRO A 468 -28.56 -6.09 7.87
C PRO A 468 -29.52 -5.76 6.72
N THR A 469 -29.62 -6.65 5.72
CA THR A 469 -30.49 -6.48 4.54
C THR A 469 -31.67 -7.44 4.52
N GLU A 470 -31.86 -8.21 5.61
CA GLU A 470 -32.90 -9.24 5.71
C GLU A 470 -32.91 -10.24 4.53
N ALA A 471 -31.71 -10.48 3.98
CA ALA A 471 -31.52 -11.41 2.87
C ALA A 471 -31.62 -12.88 3.29
N ILE A 472 -31.62 -13.19 4.58
CA ILE A 472 -31.64 -14.56 5.10
C ILE A 472 -32.97 -14.75 5.82
N LYS A 473 -33.65 -15.86 5.48
CA LYS A 473 -34.87 -16.31 6.17
C LYS A 473 -34.71 -17.75 6.63
N MET A 474 -35.30 -18.06 7.79
CA MET A 474 -35.28 -19.40 8.34
C MET A 474 -36.52 -20.19 7.92
N ILE A 475 -36.29 -21.38 7.36
CA ILE A 475 -37.38 -22.33 6.98
C ILE A 475 -37.19 -23.64 7.73
N PRO A 476 -38.27 -24.41 7.99
CA PRO A 476 -38.19 -25.73 8.58
C PRO A 476 -37.21 -26.67 7.84
N VAL A 477 -36.45 -27.46 8.57
CA VAL A 477 -35.56 -28.50 7.99
C VAL A 477 -36.41 -29.58 7.35
N ASP A 478 -37.45 -30.04 8.04
CA ASP A 478 -38.45 -30.96 7.51
C ASP A 478 -39.66 -30.18 6.98
N LYS A 479 -39.94 -30.31 5.69
CA LYS A 479 -41.04 -29.62 5.02
C LYS A 479 -42.43 -30.10 5.54
N ASN A 480 -42.49 -31.30 6.09
CA ASN A 480 -43.74 -31.90 6.58
C ASN A 480 -44.01 -31.57 8.07
N ASN A 481 -42.99 -31.04 8.78
CA ASN A 481 -43.12 -30.66 10.18
C ASN A 481 -42.76 -29.18 10.35
N PRO A 482 -43.73 -28.27 10.49
CA PRO A 482 -43.47 -26.83 10.68
C PRO A 482 -42.73 -26.51 11.96
N ASP A 483 -42.79 -27.36 12.98
CA ASP A 483 -42.14 -27.20 14.28
C ASP A 483 -40.71 -27.78 14.29
N SER A 484 -40.24 -28.32 13.18
CA SER A 484 -38.85 -28.78 13.07
C SER A 484 -37.87 -27.62 13.16
N PRO A 485 -36.64 -27.84 13.67
CA PRO A 485 -35.59 -26.82 13.67
C PRO A 485 -35.45 -26.17 12.28
N LYS A 486 -35.15 -24.85 12.27
CA LYS A 486 -35.16 -24.08 11.04
C LYS A 486 -33.76 -23.88 10.48
N LYS A 487 -33.58 -24.02 9.14
CA LYS A 487 -32.35 -23.80 8.39
C LYS A 487 -32.43 -22.52 7.57
N PRO A 488 -31.30 -21.84 7.30
CA PRO A 488 -31.30 -20.60 6.52
C PRO A 488 -31.48 -20.84 5.02
N ILE A 489 -32.24 -19.94 4.39
CA ILE A 489 -32.29 -19.72 2.94
C ILE A 489 -31.84 -18.29 2.68
N VAL A 490 -31.02 -18.09 1.65
CA VAL A 490 -30.48 -16.79 1.26
C VAL A 490 -31.20 -16.28 0.01
N ASN A 491 -31.69 -15.04 0.08
CA ASN A 491 -32.05 -14.27 -1.09
C ASN A 491 -30.80 -13.55 -1.62
N GLU A 492 -30.24 -14.04 -2.72
CA GLU A 492 -29.00 -13.50 -3.30
C GLU A 492 -29.16 -12.06 -3.78
N GLU A 493 -30.36 -11.67 -4.25
CA GLU A 493 -30.61 -10.30 -4.76
C GLU A 493 -30.51 -9.24 -3.65
N LYS A 494 -30.85 -9.59 -2.40
CA LYS A 494 -30.76 -8.68 -1.25
C LYS A 494 -29.44 -8.76 -0.51
N CYS A 495 -28.61 -9.75 -0.80
CA CYS A 495 -27.38 -10.00 -0.05
C CYS A 495 -26.25 -9.10 -0.53
N ILE A 496 -25.78 -8.19 0.32
CA ILE A 496 -24.64 -7.28 0.02
C ILE A 496 -23.27 -7.94 0.23
N GLY A 497 -23.19 -9.15 0.74
CA GLY A 497 -21.92 -9.86 0.98
C GLY A 497 -21.13 -9.35 2.18
N CYS A 498 -21.76 -8.75 3.19
CA CYS A 498 -21.10 -8.12 4.34
C CYS A 498 -20.38 -9.09 5.29
N GLY A 499 -20.71 -10.38 5.26
CA GLY A 499 -20.08 -11.44 6.05
C GLY A 499 -20.53 -11.54 7.51
N ALA A 500 -21.57 -10.82 7.94
CA ALA A 500 -22.10 -10.94 9.30
C ALA A 500 -22.58 -12.37 9.61
N CYS A 501 -23.29 -13.00 8.68
CA CYS A 501 -23.74 -14.38 8.80
C CYS A 501 -22.58 -15.38 8.91
N GLU A 502 -21.48 -15.17 8.16
CA GLU A 502 -20.28 -16.02 8.23
C GLU A 502 -19.56 -15.83 9.55
N ASN A 503 -19.29 -14.57 9.94
CA ASN A 503 -18.54 -14.26 11.15
C ASN A 503 -19.26 -14.74 12.42
N LEU A 504 -20.56 -14.53 12.52
CA LEU A 504 -21.36 -14.84 13.70
C LEU A 504 -21.91 -16.26 13.71
N CYS A 505 -21.69 -17.07 12.69
CA CYS A 505 -22.03 -18.48 12.68
C CYS A 505 -21.30 -19.23 13.79
N PRO A 506 -22.00 -19.99 14.67
CA PRO A 506 -21.36 -20.75 15.75
C PRO A 506 -20.66 -22.04 15.28
N ALA A 507 -20.98 -22.55 14.10
CA ALA A 507 -20.36 -23.78 13.58
C ALA A 507 -18.84 -23.64 13.43
N ARG A 508 -18.11 -24.71 13.81
CA ARG A 508 -16.65 -24.79 13.82
C ARG A 508 -16.17 -26.11 13.19
N PRO A 509 -14.98 -26.19 12.61
CA PRO A 509 -14.05 -25.07 12.33
C PRO A 509 -14.55 -24.18 11.18
N TYR A 510 -15.40 -24.70 10.29
CA TYR A 510 -15.98 -23.96 9.16
C TYR A 510 -17.41 -23.51 9.45
N SER A 511 -17.73 -22.29 9.07
CA SER A 511 -19.09 -21.76 9.16
C SER A 511 -20.05 -22.56 8.27
N ALA A 512 -21.30 -22.73 8.71
CA ALA A 512 -22.38 -23.32 7.90
C ALA A 512 -22.89 -22.39 6.79
N ILE A 513 -22.45 -21.15 6.81
CA ILE A 513 -22.76 -20.12 5.82
C ILE A 513 -21.50 -19.27 5.61
N TYR A 514 -21.14 -19.03 4.36
CA TYR A 514 -19.99 -18.22 3.99
C TYR A 514 -20.34 -17.31 2.82
N VAL A 515 -19.51 -16.30 2.56
CA VAL A 515 -19.72 -15.35 1.46
C VAL A 515 -18.79 -15.67 0.31
N GLU A 516 -19.35 -15.88 -0.88
CA GLU A 516 -18.62 -16.00 -2.15
C GLU A 516 -18.56 -14.63 -2.83
N GLY A 517 -17.41 -14.26 -3.39
CA GLY A 517 -17.21 -12.97 -4.03
C GLY A 517 -17.81 -12.88 -5.42
N HIS A 518 -18.11 -11.67 -5.87
CA HIS A 518 -18.47 -11.38 -7.26
C HIS A 518 -17.26 -10.87 -8.03
N GLU A 519 -17.03 -11.34 -9.24
CA GLU A 519 -15.96 -10.83 -10.12
C GLU A 519 -16.12 -9.32 -10.40
N ARG A 520 -17.37 -8.88 -10.54
CA ARG A 520 -17.76 -7.47 -10.62
C ARG A 520 -18.81 -7.20 -9.56
N HIS A 521 -18.65 -6.13 -8.83
CA HIS A 521 -19.67 -5.69 -7.88
C HIS A 521 -20.94 -5.32 -8.64
N ARG A 522 -22.08 -5.62 -8.03
CA ARG A 522 -23.42 -5.28 -8.55
C ARG A 522 -24.00 -4.16 -7.70
N GLU A 523 -24.90 -3.40 -8.25
CA GLU A 523 -25.71 -2.44 -7.52
C GLU A 523 -27.13 -3.02 -7.42
N ILE A 524 -27.71 -2.99 -6.20
CA ILE A 524 -29.05 -3.47 -5.89
C ILE A 524 -30.04 -2.34 -6.09
#